data_09b900ab8cfe435b0fb9bb8552c6b369
#
_entry.id   09b900ab8cfe435b0fb9bb8552c6b369
#
_cell.length_a   1.000
_cell.length_b   1.000
_cell.length_c   1.000
_cell.angle_alpha   90.00
_cell.angle_beta   90.00
_cell.angle_gamma   90.00
#
_symmetry.space_group_name_H-M   'P 1'
#
loop_
_entity.id
_entity.type
_entity.pdbx_description
1 polymer ?
#
loop_
_entity_poly.entity_id
_entity_poly.type
_entity_poly.pdbx_seq_one_letter_code
_entity_poly.pdbx_strand_id
1 'polypeptide(L)'
;MTTHDAGVTNSDEDRSVERLIAEAIDAARRGDTSEARLLAGDALRRDPENRDAAEIARLADSSPAELRRLTILFCDLVGSTAMSVHHDPGEYGRMLESYHRNCDDVITANGGRVTRRVGDGVLALFGHPVSYGDDTRRAVRAARALVQRMQAMRAGVAAEFGDVFEVRVAVHHGLVHLDLVESQVYGLAPNLAARLQELAEPDHVVVSSQVASIVGELFKFTEHPPVELRGLDGPLSYLTVDDELPETPRRGRVWASPFVGRLDEQNRIREFVDPTTTGESCVMIVQGEPGIGKSRL
;
A
#
# COMPACT_ATOMS: atom_id res chain seq x y z
N MET A 1 49.74 -35.31 10.79
CA MET A 1 49.40 -34.15 11.61
C MET A 1 48.60 -33.22 10.68
N THR A 2 47.35 -33.49 10.56
CA THR A 2 46.39 -32.86 9.60
C THR A 2 45.52 -31.89 10.40
N THR A 3 45.72 -30.63 10.16
CA THR A 3 44.87 -29.56 10.70
C THR A 3 43.58 -29.48 9.86
N HIS A 4 42.48 -29.79 10.51
CA HIS A 4 41.14 -29.55 9.99
C HIS A 4 40.86 -28.04 10.09
N ASP A 5 40.78 -27.40 8.96
CA ASP A 5 40.28 -26.04 8.81
C ASP A 5 38.74 -26.14 8.71
N ALA A 6 38.06 -25.72 9.75
CA ALA A 6 36.61 -25.69 9.79
C ALA A 6 36.16 -24.46 9.04
N GLY A 7 35.68 -24.67 7.82
CA GLY A 7 35.00 -23.63 7.02
C GLY A 7 33.76 -23.14 7.75
N VAL A 8 33.86 -21.94 8.31
CA VAL A 8 32.69 -21.12 8.67
C VAL A 8 32.05 -20.70 7.37
N THR A 9 30.97 -21.35 7.01
CA THR A 9 30.16 -20.99 5.84
C THR A 9 29.51 -19.65 6.06
N ASN A 10 29.91 -18.70 5.26
CA ASN A 10 29.43 -17.32 5.17
C ASN A 10 27.98 -17.31 4.66
N SER A 11 27.00 -17.67 5.49
CA SER A 11 25.56 -17.68 5.15
C SER A 11 24.90 -16.32 5.36
N ASP A 12 25.61 -15.31 5.87
CA ASP A 12 25.05 -13.99 6.19
C ASP A 12 25.27 -12.93 5.09
N GLU A 13 26.13 -13.17 4.10
CA GLU A 13 26.43 -12.18 3.05
C GLU A 13 25.42 -12.13 1.89
N ASP A 14 24.51 -13.09 1.78
CA ASP A 14 23.61 -13.23 0.61
C ASP A 14 22.14 -12.84 0.87
N ARG A 15 21.85 -12.15 1.95
CA ARG A 15 20.50 -11.65 2.22
C ARG A 15 20.31 -10.26 1.59
N SER A 16 19.34 -10.10 0.70
CA SER A 16 19.00 -8.77 0.17
C SER A 16 18.45 -7.86 1.27
N VAL A 17 18.56 -6.53 1.08
CA VAL A 17 18.02 -5.53 2.03
C VAL A 17 16.52 -5.75 2.25
N GLU A 18 15.77 -6.03 1.18
CA GLU A 18 14.34 -6.31 1.29
C GLU A 18 14.03 -7.54 2.15
N ARG A 19 14.86 -8.57 2.06
CA ARG A 19 14.69 -9.77 2.86
C ARG A 19 14.96 -9.50 4.34
N LEU A 20 16.01 -8.76 4.66
CA LEU A 20 16.32 -8.35 6.04
C LEU A 20 15.18 -7.51 6.63
N ILE A 21 14.60 -6.61 5.85
CA ILE A 21 13.44 -5.80 6.27
C ILE A 21 12.22 -6.68 6.51
N ALA A 22 11.93 -7.64 5.63
CA ALA A 22 10.81 -8.56 5.81
C ALA A 22 10.97 -9.41 7.07
N GLU A 23 12.17 -9.97 7.30
CA GLU A 23 12.49 -10.73 8.51
C GLU A 23 12.40 -9.85 9.77
N ALA A 24 12.83 -8.58 9.71
CA ALA A 24 12.71 -7.63 10.82
C ALA A 24 11.25 -7.32 11.17
N ILE A 25 10.40 -7.14 10.17
CA ILE A 25 8.95 -6.94 10.35
C ILE A 25 8.34 -8.18 11.02
N ASP A 26 8.68 -9.38 10.58
CA ASP A 26 8.16 -10.62 11.16
C ASP A 26 8.66 -10.85 12.61
N ALA A 27 9.89 -10.47 12.92
CA ALA A 27 10.40 -10.48 14.28
C ALA A 27 9.62 -9.50 15.18
N ALA A 28 9.40 -8.28 14.70
CA ALA A 28 8.59 -7.27 15.41
C ALA A 28 7.15 -7.75 15.68
N ARG A 29 6.52 -8.42 14.70
CA ARG A 29 5.18 -9.02 14.85
C ARG A 29 5.12 -10.11 15.91
N ARG A 30 6.19 -10.87 16.07
CA ARG A 30 6.31 -11.87 17.13
C ARG A 30 6.61 -11.27 18.51
N GLY A 31 6.82 -9.95 18.58
CA GLY A 31 7.21 -9.23 19.81
C GLY A 31 8.70 -9.32 20.10
N ASP A 32 9.50 -9.88 19.20
CA ASP A 32 10.96 -9.94 19.35
C ASP A 32 11.61 -8.64 18.83
N THR A 33 11.54 -7.61 19.67
CA THR A 33 12.09 -6.29 19.36
C THR A 33 13.61 -6.29 19.21
N SER A 34 14.28 -7.24 19.89
CA SER A 34 15.75 -7.38 19.82
C SER A 34 16.18 -7.93 18.46
N GLU A 35 15.52 -8.98 17.97
CA GLU A 35 15.77 -9.55 16.65
C GLU A 35 15.40 -8.54 15.56
N ALA A 36 14.24 -7.88 15.69
CA ALA A 36 13.81 -6.85 14.75
C ALA A 36 14.84 -5.71 14.59
N ARG A 37 15.42 -5.26 15.70
CA ARG A 37 16.48 -4.24 15.72
C ARG A 37 17.76 -4.71 15.04
N LEU A 38 18.21 -5.93 15.33
CA LEU A 38 19.41 -6.49 14.73
C LEU A 38 19.28 -6.58 13.21
N LEU A 39 18.16 -7.12 12.72
CA LEU A 39 17.88 -7.25 11.28
C LEU A 39 17.75 -5.90 10.59
N ALA A 40 17.09 -4.93 11.21
CA ALA A 40 17.01 -3.57 10.71
C ALA A 40 18.38 -2.88 10.68
N GLY A 41 19.22 -3.10 11.69
CA GLY A 41 20.60 -2.63 11.72
C GLY A 41 21.46 -3.24 10.61
N ASP A 42 21.25 -4.51 10.28
CA ASP A 42 21.92 -5.19 9.17
C ASP A 42 21.48 -4.62 7.81
N ALA A 43 20.21 -4.32 7.66
CA ALA A 43 19.69 -3.67 6.48
C ALA A 43 20.29 -2.26 6.30
N LEU A 44 20.37 -1.46 7.38
CA LEU A 44 20.97 -0.11 7.35
C LEU A 44 22.49 -0.14 7.09
N ARG A 45 23.21 -1.19 7.48
CA ARG A 45 24.62 -1.32 7.11
C ARG A 45 24.83 -1.52 5.63
N ARG A 46 23.86 -2.09 4.92
CA ARG A 46 23.91 -2.34 3.47
C ARG A 46 23.31 -1.20 2.65
N ASP A 47 22.28 -0.58 3.17
CA ASP A 47 21.61 0.58 2.59
C ASP A 47 21.30 1.61 3.71
N PRO A 48 22.24 2.52 3.98
CA PRO A 48 22.11 3.53 5.03
C PRO A 48 20.93 4.50 4.82
N GLU A 49 20.45 4.64 3.59
CA GLU A 49 19.33 5.52 3.25
C GLU A 49 17.97 4.80 3.28
N ASN A 50 17.95 3.52 3.68
CA ASN A 50 16.72 2.74 3.72
C ASN A 50 15.78 3.20 4.84
N ARG A 51 14.71 3.85 4.44
CA ARG A 51 13.75 4.48 5.35
C ARG A 51 13.00 3.47 6.20
N ASP A 52 12.63 2.32 5.64
CA ASP A 52 11.89 1.28 6.34
C ASP A 52 12.77 0.64 7.44
N ALA A 53 14.04 0.36 7.13
CA ALA A 53 14.98 -0.17 8.10
C ALA A 53 15.24 0.82 9.25
N ALA A 54 15.39 2.11 8.94
CA ALA A 54 15.54 3.16 9.94
C ALA A 54 14.31 3.26 10.86
N GLU A 55 13.11 3.14 10.29
CA GLU A 55 11.87 3.20 11.05
C GLU A 55 11.68 1.97 11.94
N ILE A 56 11.97 0.75 11.44
CA ILE A 56 11.93 -0.47 12.25
C ILE A 56 12.91 -0.37 13.43
N ALA A 57 14.14 0.07 13.19
CA ALA A 57 15.14 0.23 14.25
C ALA A 57 14.67 1.20 15.34
N ARG A 58 14.01 2.28 14.95
CA ARG A 58 13.43 3.28 15.88
C ARG A 58 12.22 2.74 16.65
N LEU A 59 11.33 2.01 15.98
CA LEU A 59 10.08 1.51 16.56
C LEU A 59 10.26 0.24 17.38
N ALA A 60 11.32 -0.53 17.17
CA ALA A 60 11.63 -1.71 17.99
C ALA A 60 11.88 -1.39 19.48
N ASP A 61 12.03 -0.11 19.82
CA ASP A 61 12.11 0.38 21.22
C ASP A 61 10.77 0.78 21.83
N SER A 62 9.70 0.79 21.05
CA SER A 62 8.38 1.26 21.48
C SER A 62 7.40 0.10 21.60
N SER A 63 6.51 0.11 22.57
CA SER A 63 5.40 -0.82 22.89
C SER A 63 4.89 -1.83 21.83
N PRO A 64 4.21 -2.92 22.24
CA PRO A 64 3.74 -3.98 21.35
C PRO A 64 2.72 -3.45 20.35
N ALA A 65 3.19 -3.14 19.17
CA ALA A 65 2.37 -2.65 18.09
C ALA A 65 2.71 -3.39 16.81
N GLU A 66 1.72 -3.58 15.99
CA GLU A 66 1.86 -4.36 14.77
C GLU A 66 2.48 -3.51 13.66
N LEU A 67 3.71 -3.85 13.27
CA LEU A 67 4.35 -3.29 12.09
C LEU A 67 3.86 -4.02 10.83
N ARG A 68 3.30 -3.27 9.88
CA ARG A 68 2.85 -3.80 8.58
C ARG A 68 3.23 -2.89 7.44
N ARG A 69 3.53 -3.48 6.28
CA ARG A 69 3.53 -2.73 5.01
C ARG A 69 2.12 -2.68 4.48
N LEU A 70 1.58 -1.48 4.35
CA LEU A 70 0.23 -1.24 3.86
C LEU A 70 0.23 -0.18 2.77
N THR A 71 -0.85 -0.14 2.02
CA THR A 71 -1.09 0.97 1.10
C THR A 71 -2.00 1.99 1.77
N ILE A 72 -1.55 3.23 1.76
CA ILE A 72 -2.20 4.38 2.37
C ILE A 72 -2.76 5.26 1.26
N LEU A 73 -4.01 5.63 1.38
CA LEU A 73 -4.65 6.66 0.58
C LEU A 73 -4.89 7.88 1.46
N PHE A 74 -4.46 9.04 1.01
CA PHE A 74 -4.79 10.33 1.60
C PHE A 74 -5.56 11.17 0.59
N CYS A 75 -6.70 11.73 1.02
CA CYS A 75 -7.54 12.60 0.20
C CYS A 75 -7.83 13.87 0.97
N ASP A 76 -7.81 15.01 0.30
CA ASP A 76 -8.02 16.32 0.89
C ASP A 76 -8.87 17.20 -0.03
N LEU A 77 -9.66 18.09 0.54
CA LEU A 77 -10.56 18.97 -0.21
C LEU A 77 -9.86 20.28 -0.55
N VAL A 78 -9.81 20.63 -1.82
CA VAL A 78 -9.19 21.85 -2.29
C VAL A 78 -9.95 23.06 -1.78
N GLY A 79 -9.24 24.01 -1.17
CA GLY A 79 -9.85 25.27 -0.72
C GLY A 79 -10.76 25.18 0.50
N SER A 80 -10.73 24.07 1.25
CA SER A 80 -11.56 23.84 2.45
C SER A 80 -11.47 24.97 3.47
N THR A 81 -10.27 25.54 3.67
CA THR A 81 -10.07 26.68 4.55
C THR A 81 -10.84 27.92 4.07
N ALA A 82 -10.85 28.20 2.78
CA ALA A 82 -11.63 29.32 2.23
C ALA A 82 -13.13 29.04 2.38
N MET A 83 -13.60 27.82 2.10
CA MET A 83 -14.98 27.40 2.31
C MET A 83 -15.43 27.61 3.76
N SER A 84 -14.57 27.23 4.73
CA SER A 84 -14.88 27.40 6.16
C SER A 84 -15.02 28.86 6.61
N VAL A 85 -14.45 29.79 5.86
CA VAL A 85 -14.57 31.24 6.12
C VAL A 85 -15.79 31.86 5.43
N HIS A 86 -16.16 31.34 4.25
CA HIS A 86 -17.28 31.90 3.45
C HIS A 86 -18.66 31.40 3.86
N HIS A 87 -18.74 30.21 4.46
CA HIS A 87 -20.00 29.60 4.91
C HIS A 87 -20.18 29.71 6.42
N ASP A 88 -21.42 29.72 6.88
CA ASP A 88 -21.68 29.59 8.30
C ASP A 88 -21.22 28.19 8.80
N PRO A 89 -20.85 28.04 10.09
CA PRO A 89 -20.32 26.79 10.61
C PRO A 89 -21.24 25.58 10.43
N GLY A 90 -22.55 25.76 10.43
CA GLY A 90 -23.53 24.69 10.23
C GLY A 90 -23.61 24.25 8.77
N GLU A 91 -23.52 25.21 7.85
CA GLU A 91 -23.50 24.94 6.40
C GLU A 91 -22.21 24.22 6.00
N TYR A 92 -21.06 24.74 6.44
CA TYR A 92 -19.76 24.09 6.22
C TYR A 92 -19.73 22.67 6.81
N GLY A 93 -20.33 22.47 8.01
CA GLY A 93 -20.44 21.14 8.62
C GLY A 93 -21.23 20.16 7.75
N ARG A 94 -22.35 20.58 7.14
CA ARG A 94 -23.12 19.73 6.21
C ARG A 94 -22.34 19.41 4.92
N MET A 95 -21.61 20.39 4.37
CA MET A 95 -20.74 20.18 3.23
C MET A 95 -19.67 19.13 3.53
N LEU A 96 -18.98 19.28 4.66
CA LEU A 96 -17.92 18.37 5.08
C LEU A 96 -18.46 16.96 5.37
N GLU A 97 -19.63 16.84 5.98
CA GLU A 97 -20.30 15.56 6.20
C GLU A 97 -20.66 14.86 4.89
N SER A 98 -21.17 15.61 3.90
CA SER A 98 -21.46 15.10 2.56
C SER A 98 -20.21 14.61 1.86
N TYR A 99 -19.12 15.38 1.91
CA TYR A 99 -17.81 15.00 1.39
C TYR A 99 -17.29 13.72 2.05
N HIS A 100 -17.24 13.66 3.38
CA HIS A 100 -16.75 12.50 4.12
C HIS A 100 -17.55 11.23 3.82
N ARG A 101 -18.87 11.32 3.75
CA ARG A 101 -19.74 10.18 3.41
C ARG A 101 -19.40 9.60 2.04
N ASN A 102 -19.21 10.47 1.04
CA ASN A 102 -18.83 10.03 -0.29
C ASN A 102 -17.42 9.43 -0.33
N CYS A 103 -16.48 9.95 0.46
CA CYS A 103 -15.16 9.34 0.61
C CYS A 103 -15.26 7.94 1.22
N ASP A 104 -16.04 7.77 2.30
CA ASP A 104 -16.25 6.48 2.95
C ASP A 104 -16.85 5.45 2.01
N ASP A 105 -17.89 5.82 1.27
CA ASP A 105 -18.58 4.94 0.33
C ASP A 105 -17.62 4.43 -0.74
N VAL A 106 -16.85 5.33 -1.36
CA VAL A 106 -15.91 4.96 -2.43
C VAL A 106 -14.76 4.12 -1.89
N ILE A 107 -14.15 4.50 -0.76
CA ILE A 107 -13.03 3.79 -0.16
C ILE A 107 -13.47 2.38 0.26
N THR A 108 -14.62 2.26 0.93
CA THR A 108 -15.15 0.97 1.39
C THR A 108 -15.52 0.07 0.23
N ALA A 109 -16.18 0.60 -0.82
CA ALA A 109 -16.52 -0.17 -2.02
C ALA A 109 -15.28 -0.75 -2.72
N ASN A 110 -14.11 -0.12 -2.56
CA ASN A 110 -12.83 -0.61 -3.08
C ASN A 110 -12.05 -1.47 -2.05
N GLY A 111 -12.66 -1.79 -0.90
CA GLY A 111 -12.07 -2.63 0.16
C GLY A 111 -11.01 -1.92 0.98
N GLY A 112 -11.01 -0.60 0.99
CA GLY A 112 -10.24 0.22 1.91
C GLY A 112 -10.99 0.47 3.23
N ARG A 113 -10.27 0.93 4.22
CA ARG A 113 -10.82 1.34 5.53
C ARG A 113 -10.35 2.74 5.86
N VAL A 114 -11.28 3.67 6.07
CA VAL A 114 -10.97 5.00 6.62
C VAL A 114 -10.57 4.82 8.09
N THR A 115 -9.40 5.32 8.44
CA THR A 115 -8.85 5.20 9.81
C THR A 115 -8.80 6.54 10.53
N ARG A 116 -8.69 7.63 9.79
CA ARG A 116 -8.57 8.95 10.40
C ARG A 116 -9.17 10.03 9.50
N ARG A 117 -9.82 10.99 10.15
CA ARG A 117 -10.21 12.27 9.54
C ARG A 117 -9.59 13.40 10.33
N VAL A 118 -9.01 14.36 9.66
CA VAL A 118 -8.42 15.56 10.28
C VAL A 118 -8.90 16.76 9.46
N GLY A 119 -9.93 17.46 9.97
CA GLY A 119 -10.61 18.46 9.15
C GLY A 119 -11.27 17.81 7.94
N ASP A 120 -10.91 18.26 6.77
CA ASP A 120 -11.31 17.69 5.47
C ASP A 120 -10.39 16.54 4.99
N GLY A 121 -9.23 16.38 5.60
CA GLY A 121 -8.30 15.29 5.26
C GLY A 121 -8.83 13.90 5.66
N VAL A 122 -8.85 12.97 4.72
CA VAL A 122 -9.27 11.58 4.90
C VAL A 122 -8.09 10.64 4.67
N LEU A 123 -7.74 9.86 5.70
CA LEU A 123 -6.71 8.83 5.65
C LEU A 123 -7.37 7.46 5.65
N ALA A 124 -7.02 6.64 4.66
CA ALA A 124 -7.49 5.28 4.54
C ALA A 124 -6.37 4.27 4.31
N LEU A 125 -6.59 3.04 4.76
CA LEU A 125 -5.69 1.91 4.61
C LEU A 125 -6.28 0.84 3.70
N PHE A 126 -5.40 0.21 2.92
CA PHE A 126 -5.69 -0.98 2.13
C PHE A 126 -4.73 -2.10 2.53
N GLY A 127 -5.25 -3.32 2.70
CA GLY A 127 -4.49 -4.47 3.20
C GLY A 127 -4.63 -4.71 4.71
N HIS A 128 -5.52 -3.97 5.40
CA HIS A 128 -5.82 -4.15 6.81
C HIS A 128 -7.32 -3.95 7.09
N PRO A 129 -7.97 -4.78 7.93
CA PRO A 129 -7.43 -5.97 8.63
C PRO A 129 -7.17 -7.16 7.69
N VAL A 130 -7.78 -7.17 6.51
CA VAL A 130 -7.67 -8.25 5.52
C VAL A 130 -6.91 -7.75 4.31
N SER A 131 -5.90 -8.49 3.87
CA SER A 131 -5.23 -8.27 2.58
C SER A 131 -5.81 -9.21 1.54
N TYR A 132 -6.07 -8.69 0.34
CA TYR A 132 -6.59 -9.44 -0.80
C TYR A 132 -5.53 -9.69 -1.88
N GLY A 133 -4.29 -9.24 -1.63
CA GLY A 133 -3.17 -9.42 -2.55
C GLY A 133 -3.07 -8.39 -3.70
N ASP A 134 -4.13 -7.62 -3.93
CA ASP A 134 -4.18 -6.52 -4.92
C ASP A 134 -4.48 -5.16 -4.28
N ASP A 135 -4.17 -5.04 -3.01
CA ASP A 135 -4.53 -3.89 -2.16
C ASP A 135 -4.04 -2.55 -2.73
N THR A 136 -2.83 -2.51 -3.27
CA THR A 136 -2.27 -1.30 -3.90
C THR A 136 -3.05 -0.91 -5.16
N ARG A 137 -3.45 -1.88 -5.99
CA ARG A 137 -4.28 -1.62 -7.16
C ARG A 137 -5.63 -1.04 -6.75
N ARG A 138 -6.27 -1.63 -5.73
CA ARG A 138 -7.58 -1.17 -5.22
C ARG A 138 -7.49 0.22 -4.62
N ALA A 139 -6.38 0.55 -3.95
CA ALA A 139 -6.14 1.90 -3.45
C ALA A 139 -6.06 2.94 -4.59
N VAL A 140 -5.34 2.62 -5.68
CA VAL A 140 -5.25 3.52 -6.84
C VAL A 140 -6.61 3.65 -7.55
N ARG A 141 -7.38 2.56 -7.67
CA ARG A 141 -8.75 2.59 -8.19
C ARG A 141 -9.68 3.45 -7.32
N ALA A 142 -9.60 3.29 -6.00
CA ALA A 142 -10.35 4.12 -5.06
C ALA A 142 -10.01 5.61 -5.21
N ALA A 143 -8.72 5.95 -5.32
CA ALA A 143 -8.26 7.32 -5.53
C ALA A 143 -8.87 7.94 -6.81
N ARG A 144 -8.84 7.21 -7.92
CA ARG A 144 -9.47 7.66 -9.17
C ARG A 144 -10.99 7.78 -9.05
N ALA A 145 -11.62 6.81 -8.40
CA ALA A 145 -13.06 6.83 -8.17
C ALA A 145 -13.51 7.99 -7.27
N LEU A 146 -12.68 8.42 -6.30
CA LEU A 146 -12.91 9.62 -5.50
C LEU A 146 -12.96 10.86 -6.37
N VAL A 147 -11.96 11.07 -7.23
CA VAL A 147 -11.95 12.20 -8.18
C VAL A 147 -13.20 12.20 -9.05
N GLN A 148 -13.53 11.06 -9.66
CA GLN A 148 -14.72 10.92 -10.50
C GLN A 148 -16.02 11.20 -9.73
N ARG A 149 -16.12 10.73 -8.47
CA ARG A 149 -17.28 10.96 -7.61
C ARG A 149 -17.45 12.45 -7.32
N MET A 150 -16.37 13.16 -6.96
CA MET A 150 -16.43 14.60 -6.67
C MET A 150 -16.79 15.40 -7.93
N GLN A 151 -16.22 15.04 -9.08
CA GLN A 151 -16.60 15.65 -10.36
C GLN A 151 -18.08 15.45 -10.71
N ALA A 152 -18.61 14.25 -10.49
CA ALA A 152 -20.03 13.96 -10.74
C ALA A 152 -20.97 14.72 -9.80
N MET A 153 -20.52 15.08 -8.61
CA MET A 153 -21.32 15.82 -7.61
C MET A 153 -21.28 17.34 -7.81
N ARG A 154 -20.37 17.88 -8.62
CA ARG A 154 -20.14 19.34 -8.73
C ARG A 154 -21.42 20.15 -8.95
N ALA A 155 -22.26 19.74 -9.88
CA ALA A 155 -23.51 20.47 -10.19
C ALA A 155 -24.47 20.51 -8.98
N GLY A 156 -24.57 19.39 -8.24
CA GLY A 156 -25.41 19.31 -7.05
C GLY A 156 -24.87 20.17 -5.90
N VAL A 157 -23.58 20.07 -5.63
CA VAL A 157 -22.90 20.85 -4.59
C VAL A 157 -22.96 22.35 -4.91
N ALA A 158 -22.74 22.74 -6.16
CA ALA A 158 -22.86 24.13 -6.59
C ALA A 158 -24.28 24.68 -6.44
N ALA A 159 -25.30 23.86 -6.72
CA ALA A 159 -26.70 24.28 -6.56
C ALA A 159 -27.12 24.39 -5.09
N GLU A 160 -26.58 23.54 -4.23
CA GLU A 160 -26.95 23.49 -2.80
C GLU A 160 -26.14 24.48 -1.95
N PHE A 161 -24.83 24.59 -2.18
CA PHE A 161 -23.91 25.35 -1.36
C PHE A 161 -23.23 26.54 -2.06
N GLY A 162 -23.38 26.66 -3.38
CA GLY A 162 -22.68 27.70 -4.14
C GLY A 162 -21.18 27.45 -4.34
N ASP A 163 -20.72 26.26 -4.00
CA ASP A 163 -19.29 25.85 -4.04
C ASP A 163 -19.09 24.56 -4.82
N VAL A 164 -17.86 24.12 -5.02
CA VAL A 164 -17.56 22.88 -5.72
C VAL A 164 -16.56 22.03 -4.92
N PHE A 165 -16.73 20.70 -4.98
CA PHE A 165 -15.74 19.80 -4.42
C PHE A 165 -14.68 19.45 -5.48
N GLU A 166 -13.48 19.88 -5.21
CA GLU A 166 -12.27 19.44 -5.90
C GLU A 166 -11.36 18.75 -4.88
N VAL A 167 -10.72 17.67 -5.26
CA VAL A 167 -9.91 16.88 -4.32
C VAL A 167 -8.49 16.68 -4.83
N ARG A 168 -7.57 16.54 -3.91
CA ARG A 168 -6.22 16.05 -4.16
C ARG A 168 -6.09 14.70 -3.50
N VAL A 169 -5.61 13.72 -4.23
CA VAL A 169 -5.51 12.36 -3.71
C VAL A 169 -4.10 11.83 -3.89
N ALA A 170 -3.54 11.23 -2.84
CA ALA A 170 -2.27 10.54 -2.91
C ALA A 170 -2.39 9.09 -2.48
N VAL A 171 -1.59 8.21 -3.10
CA VAL A 171 -1.42 6.83 -2.69
C VAL A 171 0.06 6.53 -2.45
N HIS A 172 0.36 6.03 -1.27
CA HIS A 172 1.71 5.60 -0.88
C HIS A 172 1.69 4.18 -0.33
N HIS A 173 2.76 3.42 -0.56
CA HIS A 173 2.94 2.09 0.01
C HIS A 173 4.17 2.11 0.91
N GLY A 174 3.99 1.78 2.19
CA GLY A 174 5.09 1.83 3.14
C GLY A 174 4.78 1.16 4.46
N LEU A 175 5.78 1.20 5.34
CA LEU A 175 5.69 0.63 6.67
C LEU A 175 4.82 1.52 7.58
N VAL A 176 3.89 0.91 8.27
CA VAL A 176 3.03 1.56 9.26
C VAL A 176 3.08 0.81 10.58
N HIS A 177 2.91 1.56 11.65
CA HIS A 177 2.70 1.08 12.99
C HIS A 177 1.21 1.17 13.30
N LEU A 178 0.57 0.03 13.56
CA LEU A 178 -0.85 -0.06 13.88
C LEU A 178 -1.02 -0.21 15.39
N ASP A 179 -1.69 0.75 16.00
CA ASP A 179 -2.22 0.58 17.34
C ASP A 179 -3.57 -0.14 17.23
N LEU A 180 -3.59 -1.39 17.68
CA LEU A 180 -4.79 -2.23 17.58
C LEU A 180 -5.87 -1.84 18.61
N VAL A 181 -5.49 -1.12 19.67
CA VAL A 181 -6.41 -0.68 20.72
C VAL A 181 -7.13 0.58 20.31
N GLU A 182 -6.38 1.58 19.85
CA GLU A 182 -6.95 2.87 19.46
C GLU A 182 -7.34 2.93 17.97
N SER A 183 -7.07 1.86 17.19
CA SER A 183 -7.26 1.83 15.72
C SER A 183 -6.54 2.99 15.01
N GLN A 184 -5.42 3.44 15.57
CA GLN A 184 -4.63 4.54 15.04
C GLN A 184 -3.44 4.01 14.23
N VAL A 185 -3.00 4.83 13.27
CA VAL A 185 -1.90 4.52 12.37
C VAL A 185 -0.81 5.55 12.56
N TYR A 186 0.38 5.07 12.87
CA TYR A 186 1.56 5.91 13.08
C TYR A 186 2.68 5.49 12.13
N GLY A 187 3.64 6.39 11.96
CA GLY A 187 4.84 6.15 11.20
C GLY A 187 5.09 7.19 10.13
N LEU A 188 6.15 6.98 9.37
CA LEU A 188 6.53 7.88 8.28
C LEU A 188 5.55 7.83 7.10
N ALA A 189 5.05 6.63 6.77
CA ALA A 189 4.24 6.41 5.58
C ALA A 189 2.91 7.20 5.54
N PRO A 190 2.11 7.32 6.63
CA PRO A 190 0.95 8.22 6.65
C PRO A 190 1.31 9.68 6.43
N ASN A 191 2.42 10.14 7.01
CA ASN A 191 2.89 11.52 6.83
C ASN A 191 3.38 11.76 5.40
N LEU A 192 4.02 10.76 4.79
CA LEU A 192 4.41 10.81 3.38
C LEU A 192 3.19 10.92 2.45
N ALA A 193 2.16 10.12 2.70
CA ALA A 193 0.93 10.17 1.91
C ALA A 193 0.26 11.55 1.99
N ALA A 194 0.19 12.15 3.19
CA ALA A 194 -0.36 13.48 3.38
C ALA A 194 0.43 14.56 2.63
N ARG A 195 1.78 14.50 2.65
CA ARG A 195 2.63 15.47 1.93
C ARG A 195 2.66 15.23 0.43
N LEU A 196 2.61 13.98 0.02
CA LEU A 196 2.52 13.61 -1.39
C LEU A 196 1.25 14.20 -2.03
N GLN A 197 0.15 14.21 -1.27
CA GLN A 197 -1.12 14.79 -1.72
C GLN A 197 -0.98 16.30 -2.04
N GLU A 198 -0.17 17.05 -1.30
CA GLU A 198 0.06 18.48 -1.56
C GLU A 198 0.67 18.75 -2.95
N LEU A 199 1.34 17.75 -3.55
CA LEU A 199 1.91 17.83 -4.89
C LEU A 199 0.91 17.57 -6.01
N ALA A 200 -0.28 17.06 -5.67
CA ALA A 200 -1.32 16.83 -6.66
C ALA A 200 -1.95 18.14 -7.11
N GLU A 201 -2.21 18.29 -8.40
CA GLU A 201 -3.14 19.30 -8.90
C GLU A 201 -4.57 18.97 -8.46
N PRO A 202 -5.49 19.97 -8.41
CA PRO A 202 -6.90 19.70 -8.15
C PRO A 202 -7.45 18.59 -9.06
N ASP A 203 -8.20 17.66 -8.51
CA ASP A 203 -8.77 16.48 -9.19
C ASP A 203 -7.75 15.53 -9.83
N HIS A 204 -6.53 15.53 -9.33
CA HIS A 204 -5.52 14.56 -9.75
C HIS A 204 -5.14 13.60 -8.63
N VAL A 205 -4.67 12.44 -9.07
CA VAL A 205 -4.14 11.39 -8.20
C VAL A 205 -2.64 11.29 -8.40
N VAL A 206 -1.89 11.42 -7.33
CA VAL A 206 -0.44 11.17 -7.35
C VAL A 206 -0.09 9.92 -6.56
N VAL A 207 0.99 9.27 -6.97
CA VAL A 207 1.47 8.05 -6.32
C VAL A 207 2.98 8.13 -6.09
N SER A 208 3.45 7.49 -5.03
CA SER A 208 4.89 7.32 -4.84
C SER A 208 5.47 6.31 -5.84
N SER A 209 6.80 6.38 -6.06
CA SER A 209 7.51 5.41 -6.90
C SER A 209 7.31 3.97 -6.46
N GLN A 210 7.17 3.70 -5.14
CA GLN A 210 6.86 2.39 -4.61
C GLN A 210 5.51 1.86 -5.11
N VAL A 211 4.47 2.71 -5.11
CA VAL A 211 3.16 2.33 -5.68
C VAL A 211 3.27 2.09 -7.17
N ALA A 212 3.91 2.99 -7.91
CA ALA A 212 4.11 2.83 -9.36
C ALA A 212 4.85 1.53 -9.71
N SER A 213 5.86 1.13 -8.92
CA SER A 213 6.58 -0.13 -9.14
C SER A 213 5.70 -1.37 -8.93
N ILE A 214 4.72 -1.30 -8.00
CA ILE A 214 3.82 -2.42 -7.72
C ILE A 214 2.73 -2.57 -8.80
N VAL A 215 2.21 -1.45 -9.31
CA VAL A 215 1.04 -1.44 -10.21
C VAL A 215 1.33 -0.92 -11.61
N GLY A 216 2.59 -0.70 -11.97
CA GLY A 216 3.00 -0.03 -13.21
C GLY A 216 2.52 -0.68 -14.51
N GLU A 217 2.25 -2.00 -14.50
CA GLU A 217 1.66 -2.70 -15.65
C GLU A 217 0.14 -2.49 -15.80
N LEU A 218 -0.50 -1.87 -14.80
CA LEU A 218 -1.96 -1.74 -14.70
C LEU A 218 -2.44 -0.31 -14.94
N PHE A 219 -1.54 0.68 -14.81
CA PHE A 219 -1.87 2.09 -14.94
C PHE A 219 -0.84 2.80 -15.81
N LYS A 220 -1.30 3.84 -16.49
CA LYS A 220 -0.43 4.80 -17.16
C LYS A 220 -0.09 5.92 -16.19
N PHE A 221 1.18 6.34 -16.20
CA PHE A 221 1.69 7.36 -15.31
C PHE A 221 2.44 8.45 -16.05
N THR A 222 2.35 9.67 -15.53
CA THR A 222 3.24 10.78 -15.88
C THR A 222 4.24 10.98 -14.75
N GLU A 223 5.53 10.84 -15.04
CA GLU A 223 6.62 11.04 -14.08
C GLU A 223 6.88 12.54 -13.85
N HIS A 224 7.21 12.89 -12.61
CA HIS A 224 7.62 14.23 -12.23
C HIS A 224 9.05 14.26 -11.69
N PRO A 225 9.75 15.41 -11.80
CA PRO A 225 11.04 15.58 -11.14
C PRO A 225 10.92 15.32 -9.63
N PRO A 226 11.92 14.68 -9.01
CA PRO A 226 11.95 14.48 -7.58
C PRO A 226 11.89 15.79 -6.82
N VAL A 227 11.13 15.84 -5.72
CA VAL A 227 10.89 17.04 -4.91
C VAL A 227 11.40 16.82 -3.49
N GLU A 228 12.13 17.81 -2.94
CA GLU A 228 12.46 17.82 -1.52
C GLU A 228 11.26 18.23 -0.69
N LEU A 229 10.82 17.36 0.21
CA LEU A 229 9.75 17.66 1.15
C LEU A 229 10.31 17.90 2.54
N ARG A 230 9.84 18.96 3.19
CA ARG A 230 10.30 19.36 4.51
C ARG A 230 10.14 18.22 5.53
N GLY A 231 11.22 17.83 6.19
CA GLY A 231 11.24 16.78 7.22
C GLY A 231 11.28 15.36 6.66
N LEU A 232 11.72 15.20 5.40
CA LEU A 232 12.13 13.95 4.80
C LEU A 232 13.59 14.01 4.43
N ASP A 233 14.29 12.91 4.64
CA ASP A 233 15.67 12.78 4.19
C ASP A 233 15.67 12.41 2.70
N GLY A 234 16.15 13.35 1.88
CA GLY A 234 16.28 13.20 0.43
C GLY A 234 14.99 13.42 -0.39
N PRO A 235 15.16 13.55 -1.71
CA PRO A 235 14.06 13.85 -2.63
C PRO A 235 13.07 12.70 -2.76
N LEU A 236 11.79 13.04 -2.91
CA LEU A 236 10.70 12.09 -3.16
C LEU A 236 10.38 12.05 -4.66
N SER A 237 10.47 10.86 -5.25
CA SER A 237 9.99 10.60 -6.61
C SER A 237 8.51 10.27 -6.58
N TYR A 238 7.74 10.90 -7.45
CA TYR A 238 6.29 10.71 -7.54
C TYR A 238 5.80 10.78 -8.98
N LEU A 239 4.61 10.24 -9.21
CA LEU A 239 3.99 10.14 -10.51
C LEU A 239 2.50 10.50 -10.40
N THR A 240 1.96 11.12 -11.45
CA THR A 240 0.50 11.30 -11.60
C THR A 240 -0.09 10.08 -12.28
N VAL A 241 -1.25 9.63 -11.81
CA VAL A 241 -2.02 8.53 -12.42
C VAL A 241 -2.86 9.11 -13.55
N ASP A 242 -2.57 8.74 -14.80
CA ASP A 242 -3.32 9.22 -15.96
C ASP A 242 -4.55 8.35 -16.21
N ASP A 243 -4.34 7.04 -16.44
CA ASP A 243 -5.43 6.11 -16.76
C ASP A 243 -5.15 4.69 -16.28
N GLU A 244 -6.20 3.90 -16.13
CA GLU A 244 -6.09 2.46 -15.92
C GLU A 244 -6.01 1.78 -17.28
N LEU A 245 -4.97 0.97 -17.47
CA LEU A 245 -4.79 0.21 -18.69
C LEU A 245 -5.84 -0.93 -18.76
N PRO A 246 -6.35 -1.24 -19.96
CA PRO A 246 -7.22 -2.40 -20.12
C PRO A 246 -6.54 -3.64 -19.53
N GLU A 247 -7.29 -4.43 -18.80
CA GLU A 247 -6.77 -5.73 -18.35
C GLU A 247 -6.38 -6.52 -19.60
N THR A 248 -5.11 -6.49 -19.92
CA THR A 248 -4.58 -7.52 -20.79
C THR A 248 -4.82 -8.82 -20.03
N PRO A 249 -5.56 -9.81 -20.59
CA PRO A 249 -5.66 -11.09 -19.94
C PRO A 249 -4.25 -11.47 -19.54
N ARG A 250 -3.98 -11.63 -18.24
CA ARG A 250 -2.67 -12.09 -17.79
C ARG A 250 -2.41 -13.33 -18.63
N ARG A 251 -1.65 -13.17 -19.70
CA ARG A 251 -0.97 -14.31 -20.30
C ARG A 251 -0.20 -14.87 -19.14
N GLY A 252 -0.72 -15.94 -18.58
CA GLY A 252 -0.09 -16.61 -17.48
C GLY A 252 1.36 -16.67 -17.84
N ARG A 253 2.28 -16.34 -16.93
CA ARG A 253 3.72 -16.25 -17.21
C ARG A 253 4.03 -17.29 -18.29
N VAL A 254 4.22 -16.82 -19.53
CA VAL A 254 4.59 -17.71 -20.65
C VAL A 254 5.99 -18.16 -20.28
N TRP A 255 6.03 -19.28 -19.57
CA TRP A 255 7.30 -19.90 -19.29
C TRP A 255 7.94 -20.25 -20.63
N ALA A 256 9.11 -19.72 -20.89
CA ALA A 256 9.84 -19.92 -22.16
C ALA A 256 10.15 -21.41 -22.44
N SER A 257 9.91 -22.30 -21.48
CA SER A 257 10.08 -23.75 -21.62
C SER A 257 8.77 -24.48 -21.39
N PRO A 258 8.49 -25.58 -22.09
CA PRO A 258 7.30 -26.39 -21.85
C PRO A 258 7.29 -26.95 -20.43
N PHE A 259 6.09 -27.11 -19.85
CA PHE A 259 5.95 -27.77 -18.56
C PHE A 259 6.10 -29.28 -18.78
N VAL A 260 7.09 -29.88 -18.13
CA VAL A 260 7.38 -31.31 -18.29
C VAL A 260 7.23 -32.03 -16.96
N GLY A 261 6.44 -33.09 -16.92
CA GLY A 261 6.22 -33.93 -15.76
C GLY A 261 5.10 -33.42 -14.84
N ARG A 262 4.97 -34.03 -13.66
CA ARG A 262 3.99 -33.74 -12.61
C ARG A 262 2.54 -33.80 -13.07
N LEU A 263 2.22 -34.76 -13.91
CA LEU A 263 0.87 -34.94 -14.45
C LEU A 263 -0.13 -35.27 -13.35
N ASP A 264 0.27 -36.01 -12.34
CA ASP A 264 -0.58 -36.38 -11.22
C ASP A 264 -0.96 -35.18 -10.36
N GLU A 265 0.00 -34.29 -10.07
CA GLU A 265 -0.26 -33.07 -9.32
C GLU A 265 -1.14 -32.11 -10.14
N GLN A 266 -0.91 -31.97 -11.45
CA GLN A 266 -1.78 -31.18 -12.31
C GLN A 266 -3.21 -31.72 -12.36
N ASN A 267 -3.37 -33.03 -12.45
CA ASN A 267 -4.70 -33.65 -12.46
C ASN A 267 -5.42 -33.42 -11.14
N ARG A 268 -4.74 -33.58 -10.01
CA ARG A 268 -5.29 -33.24 -8.68
C ARG A 268 -5.74 -31.80 -8.56
N ILE A 269 -4.95 -30.84 -9.10
CA ILE A 269 -5.35 -29.43 -9.11
C ILE A 269 -6.56 -29.22 -10.00
N ARG A 270 -6.63 -29.84 -11.19
CA ARG A 270 -7.78 -29.73 -12.09
C ARG A 270 -9.05 -30.30 -11.48
N GLU A 271 -8.98 -31.49 -10.89
CA GLU A 271 -10.09 -32.10 -10.18
C GLU A 271 -10.58 -31.22 -9.03
N PHE A 272 -9.66 -30.57 -8.32
CA PHE A 272 -10.00 -29.68 -7.21
C PHE A 272 -10.64 -28.37 -7.66
N VAL A 273 -10.25 -27.82 -8.81
CA VAL A 273 -10.76 -26.57 -9.38
C VAL A 273 -12.02 -26.78 -10.21
N ASP A 274 -12.38 -28.02 -10.53
CA ASP A 274 -13.58 -28.32 -11.33
C ASP A 274 -14.85 -27.92 -10.55
N PRO A 275 -15.60 -26.91 -11.01
CA PRO A 275 -16.78 -26.40 -10.31
C PRO A 275 -17.95 -27.41 -10.28
N THR A 276 -17.87 -28.52 -11.03
CA THR A 276 -18.93 -29.51 -11.08
C THR A 276 -18.92 -30.46 -9.89
N THR A 277 -17.87 -30.44 -9.06
CA THR A 277 -17.63 -31.51 -8.10
C THR A 277 -18.29 -31.30 -6.74
N THR A 278 -18.49 -30.09 -6.19
CA THR A 278 -19.04 -30.00 -4.81
C THR A 278 -19.84 -28.78 -4.42
N GLY A 279 -19.89 -27.70 -5.14
CA GLY A 279 -20.61 -26.47 -4.68
C GLY A 279 -20.13 -25.85 -3.32
N GLU A 280 -19.10 -26.40 -2.70
CA GLU A 280 -18.52 -25.98 -1.45
C GLU A 280 -17.22 -25.19 -1.70
N SER A 281 -16.96 -24.19 -0.86
CA SER A 281 -15.70 -23.45 -0.93
C SER A 281 -14.57 -24.30 -0.35
N CYS A 282 -13.54 -24.57 -1.18
CA CYS A 282 -12.39 -25.38 -0.79
C CYS A 282 -11.09 -24.56 -0.86
N VAL A 283 -10.11 -24.94 -0.05
CA VAL A 283 -8.77 -24.35 -0.05
C VAL A 283 -7.74 -25.45 -0.30
N MET A 284 -6.91 -25.29 -1.35
CA MET A 284 -5.78 -26.17 -1.62
C MET A 284 -4.47 -25.46 -1.28
N ILE A 285 -3.63 -26.12 -0.50
CA ILE A 285 -2.29 -25.62 -0.14
C ILE A 285 -1.24 -26.48 -0.84
N VAL A 286 -0.41 -25.85 -1.70
CA VAL A 286 0.71 -26.50 -2.37
C VAL A 286 1.98 -26.22 -1.60
N GLN A 287 2.56 -27.23 -0.95
CA GLN A 287 3.80 -27.14 -0.19
C GLN A 287 4.96 -27.82 -0.92
N GLY A 288 6.17 -27.37 -0.66
CA GLY A 288 7.40 -27.93 -1.22
C GLY A 288 8.59 -27.00 -1.02
N GLU A 289 9.79 -27.48 -1.26
CA GLU A 289 11.03 -26.72 -1.13
C GLU A 289 11.08 -25.49 -2.07
N PRO A 290 11.85 -24.44 -1.70
CA PRO A 290 12.10 -23.32 -2.60
C PRO A 290 12.70 -23.80 -3.93
N GLY A 291 12.24 -23.22 -5.05
CA GLY A 291 12.75 -23.55 -6.38
C GLY A 291 12.16 -24.81 -7.03
N ILE A 292 11.40 -25.66 -6.30
CA ILE A 292 10.84 -26.90 -6.86
C ILE A 292 9.75 -26.69 -7.92
N GLY A 293 9.36 -25.47 -8.23
CA GLY A 293 8.41 -25.15 -9.29
C GLY A 293 6.94 -25.09 -8.86
N LYS A 294 6.63 -24.86 -7.58
CA LYS A 294 5.25 -24.66 -7.07
C LYS A 294 4.45 -23.63 -7.84
N SER A 295 5.06 -22.48 -8.10
CA SER A 295 4.43 -21.37 -8.84
C SER A 295 4.26 -21.66 -10.34
N ARG A 296 4.79 -22.76 -10.83
CA ARG A 296 4.69 -23.18 -12.22
C ARG A 296 3.65 -24.29 -12.39
N LEU A 297 3.34 -25.00 -11.32
CA LEU A 297 2.31 -26.01 -11.26
C LEU A 297 0.91 -25.41 -11.39
#